data_c528d5d8939c951f3d235444a68064c0
#
_entry.id   c528d5d8939c951f3d235444a68064c0
#
_cell.length_a   1.000
_cell.length_b   1.000
_cell.length_c   1.000
_cell.angle_alpha   90.00
_cell.angle_beta   90.00
_cell.angle_gamma   90.00
#
_symmetry.space_group_name_H-M   'P 1'
#
loop_
_entity.id
_entity.type
_entity.pdbx_description
1 polymer ?
#
loop_
_entity_poly.entity_id
_entity_poly.type
_entity_poly.pdbx_seq_one_letter_code
_entity_poly.pdbx_strand_id
1 'polypeptide(L)'
;IDRFIYSTLAYQHYGFGINKNLIETLNNYLLTNIKPDHIFFHTVSNKNLKKRLQKRRIKNKYDKFDFKYYIKVQNGFKKIFKNKKNVTLINSDDQITINKNTIIKRLQRLLND
;
A
#
# COMPACT_ATOMS: atom_id res chain seq x y z
N ILE A 1 -11.59 -1.82 -4.21
CA ILE A 1 -11.42 -0.89 -3.07
C ILE A 1 -10.01 -0.28 -3.10
N ASP A 2 -9.95 0.99 -2.95
CA ASP A 2 -8.69 1.72 -2.82
C ASP A 2 -8.33 1.82 -1.33
N ARG A 3 -7.24 1.16 -0.95
CA ARG A 3 -6.78 0.98 0.43
C ARG A 3 -7.74 0.11 1.26
N PHE A 4 -7.16 -0.53 2.27
CA PHE A 4 -7.89 -1.43 3.16
C PHE A 4 -7.17 -1.52 4.50
N ILE A 5 -7.48 -2.51 5.33
CA ILE A 5 -6.89 -2.69 6.68
C ILE A 5 -5.36 -2.63 6.71
N TYR A 6 -4.70 -3.04 5.65
CA TYR A 6 -3.23 -3.02 5.56
C TYR A 6 -2.66 -1.61 5.55
N SER A 7 -3.39 -0.63 5.02
CA SER A 7 -2.99 0.78 5.08
C SER A 7 -2.97 1.28 6.53
N THR A 8 -3.96 0.92 7.32
CA THR A 8 -3.99 1.29 8.73
C THR A 8 -2.75 0.76 9.45
N LEU A 9 -2.41 -0.51 9.24
CA LEU A 9 -1.22 -1.11 9.84
C LEU A 9 0.07 -0.44 9.37
N ALA A 10 0.20 -0.19 8.06
CA ALA A 10 1.40 0.43 7.50
C ALA A 10 1.61 1.86 8.02
N TYR A 11 0.57 2.69 8.00
CA TYR A 11 0.68 4.08 8.43
C TYR A 11 0.73 4.23 9.94
N GLN A 12 -0.09 3.50 10.68
CA GLN A 12 -0.21 3.71 12.12
C GLN A 12 0.85 2.95 12.93
N HIS A 13 1.15 1.71 12.56
CA HIS A 13 2.19 0.96 13.26
C HIS A 13 3.58 1.24 12.70
N TYR A 14 3.82 0.95 11.44
CA TYR A 14 5.16 1.11 10.85
C TYR A 14 5.55 2.58 10.69
N GLY A 15 4.59 3.45 10.38
CA GLY A 15 4.81 4.89 10.26
C GLY A 15 4.92 5.60 11.61
N PHE A 16 3.90 5.49 12.46
CA PHE A 16 3.80 6.21 13.72
C PHE A 16 4.20 5.42 14.96
N GLY A 17 4.39 4.12 14.86
CA GLY A 17 4.77 3.29 16.00
C GLY A 17 3.63 2.91 16.95
N ILE A 18 2.38 3.02 16.53
CA ILE A 18 1.24 2.57 17.33
C ILE A 18 1.30 1.04 17.46
N ASN A 19 0.88 0.53 18.60
CA ASN A 19 0.94 -0.89 18.92
C ASN A 19 0.25 -1.74 17.85
N LYS A 20 0.99 -2.68 17.26
CA LYS A 20 0.50 -3.56 16.20
C LYS A 20 -0.68 -4.42 16.66
N ASN A 21 -0.61 -4.98 17.86
CA ASN A 21 -1.66 -5.85 18.38
C ASN A 21 -2.97 -5.09 18.58
N LEU A 22 -2.92 -3.83 19.00
CA LEU A 22 -4.10 -2.99 19.13
C LEU A 22 -4.77 -2.79 17.76
N ILE A 23 -3.99 -2.46 16.73
CA ILE A 23 -4.50 -2.24 15.39
C ILE A 23 -5.11 -3.53 14.83
N GLU A 24 -4.42 -4.66 14.96
CA GLU A 24 -4.91 -5.95 14.48
C GLU A 24 -6.18 -6.38 15.20
N THR A 25 -6.25 -6.16 16.52
CA THR A 25 -7.45 -6.47 17.32
C THR A 25 -8.65 -5.65 16.84
N LEU A 26 -8.47 -4.35 16.62
CA LEU A 26 -9.54 -3.49 16.10
C LEU A 26 -9.98 -3.89 14.69
N ASN A 27 -9.03 -4.19 13.82
CA ASN A 27 -9.31 -4.65 12.46
C ASN A 27 -10.10 -5.96 12.46
N ASN A 28 -9.70 -6.92 13.29
CA ASN A 28 -10.38 -8.20 13.42
C ASN A 28 -11.80 -8.04 13.96
N TYR A 29 -11.99 -7.16 14.92
CA TYR A 29 -13.30 -6.87 15.50
C TYR A 29 -14.25 -6.25 14.47
N LEU A 30 -13.76 -5.29 13.66
CA LEU A 30 -14.58 -4.56 12.72
C LEU A 30 -14.84 -5.33 11.42
N LEU A 31 -13.91 -6.19 11.01
CA LEU A 31 -13.89 -6.81 9.68
C LEU A 31 -13.70 -8.33 9.73
N THR A 32 -14.37 -8.97 10.69
CA THR A 32 -14.18 -10.39 11.05
C THR A 32 -14.21 -11.36 9.86
N ASN A 33 -15.02 -11.11 8.84
CA ASN A 33 -15.22 -12.05 7.74
C ASN A 33 -14.87 -11.48 6.36
N ILE A 34 -14.26 -10.30 6.32
CA ILE A 34 -13.92 -9.65 5.06
C ILE A 34 -12.43 -9.81 4.80
N LYS A 35 -12.10 -10.55 3.74
CA LYS A 35 -10.72 -10.74 3.28
C LYS A 35 -10.63 -10.39 1.80
N PRO A 36 -9.61 -9.64 1.36
CA PRO A 36 -9.43 -9.38 -0.06
C PRO A 36 -9.05 -10.67 -0.80
N ASP A 37 -9.65 -10.88 -1.96
CA ASP A 37 -9.29 -12.00 -2.84
C ASP A 37 -7.93 -11.79 -3.46
N HIS A 38 -7.61 -10.54 -3.82
CA HIS A 38 -6.35 -10.18 -4.40
C HIS A 38 -5.98 -8.74 -4.07
N ILE A 39 -4.68 -8.47 -4.00
CA ILE A 39 -4.12 -7.17 -3.66
C ILE A 39 -3.15 -6.75 -4.76
N PHE A 40 -3.32 -5.54 -5.28
CA PHE A 40 -2.33 -4.88 -6.13
C PHE A 40 -1.57 -3.88 -5.28
N PHE A 41 -0.30 -4.18 -5.03
CA PHE A 41 0.57 -3.32 -4.23
C PHE A 41 1.44 -2.47 -5.15
N HIS A 42 1.14 -1.17 -5.17
CA HIS A 42 1.90 -0.20 -5.95
C HIS A 42 3.12 0.26 -5.18
N THR A 43 4.30 0.06 -5.76
CA THR A 43 5.57 0.52 -5.19
C THR A 43 6.13 1.67 -6.02
N VAL A 44 6.97 2.48 -5.40
CA VAL A 44 7.69 3.57 -6.05
C VAL A 44 9.11 3.63 -5.51
N SER A 45 10.10 3.92 -6.36
CA SER A 45 11.47 4.12 -5.92
C SER A 45 11.59 5.32 -4.97
N ASN A 46 12.56 5.28 -4.07
CA ASN A 46 12.81 6.40 -3.16
C ASN A 46 13.08 7.70 -3.91
N LYS A 47 13.80 7.62 -5.02
CA LYS A 47 14.09 8.77 -5.89
C LYS A 47 12.80 9.41 -6.43
N ASN A 48 11.90 8.60 -6.98
CA ASN A 48 10.65 9.09 -7.55
C ASN A 48 9.64 9.50 -6.47
N LEU A 49 9.63 8.83 -5.33
CA LEU A 49 8.84 9.26 -4.19
C LEU A 49 9.24 10.68 -3.74
N LYS A 50 10.53 10.91 -3.59
CA LYS A 50 11.05 12.23 -3.23
C LYS A 50 10.65 13.31 -4.23
N LYS A 51 10.78 13.01 -5.52
CA LYS A 51 10.35 13.93 -6.58
C LYS A 51 8.85 14.25 -6.51
N ARG A 52 8.01 13.24 -6.31
CA ARG A 52 6.56 13.42 -6.20
C ARG A 52 6.18 14.29 -5.01
N LEU A 53 6.82 14.09 -3.87
CA LEU A 53 6.59 14.89 -2.67
C LEU A 53 7.01 16.35 -2.85
N GLN A 54 8.12 16.59 -3.54
CA GLN A 54 8.61 17.95 -3.81
C GLN A 54 7.73 18.71 -4.81
N LYS A 55 7.08 18.02 -5.76
CA LYS A 55 6.22 18.63 -6.78
C LYS A 55 4.85 19.06 -6.27
N ARG A 56 4.45 18.65 -5.09
CA ARG A 56 3.15 19.03 -4.52
C ARG A 56 3.14 20.53 -4.22
N ARG A 57 2.27 21.28 -4.91
CA ARG A 57 2.13 22.72 -4.72
C ARG A 57 1.36 23.09 -3.45
N ILE A 58 0.34 22.29 -3.12
CA ILE A 58 -0.48 22.46 -1.93
C ILE A 58 -0.17 21.31 -0.99
N LYS A 59 0.41 21.66 0.16
CA LYS A 59 0.71 20.68 1.20
C LYS A 59 -0.46 20.67 2.18
N ASN A 60 -1.17 19.55 2.25
CA ASN A 60 -2.19 19.34 3.25
C ASN A 60 -1.54 18.88 4.57
N LYS A 61 -2.38 18.58 5.57
CA LYS A 61 -1.95 18.11 6.89
C LYS A 61 -0.98 16.91 6.83
N TYR A 62 -1.17 15.99 5.87
CA TYR A 62 -0.37 14.78 5.74
C TYR A 62 0.92 15.02 4.94
N ASP A 63 0.95 16.04 4.10
CA ASP A 63 2.13 16.37 3.30
C ASP A 63 3.25 17.05 4.13
N LYS A 64 2.99 17.35 5.38
CA LYS A 64 3.98 17.85 6.34
C LYS A 64 4.91 16.74 6.86
N PHE A 65 4.54 15.48 6.66
CA PHE A 65 5.40 14.38 7.05
C PHE A 65 6.61 14.34 6.14
N ASP A 66 7.77 14.09 6.72
CA ASP A 66 9.00 14.04 5.98
C ASP A 66 9.09 12.77 5.11
N PHE A 67 10.08 12.78 4.23
CA PHE A 67 10.37 11.65 3.35
C PHE A 67 10.64 10.35 4.14
N LYS A 68 11.27 10.43 5.30
CA LYS A 68 11.55 9.28 6.15
C LYS A 68 10.28 8.56 6.60
N TYR A 69 9.23 9.31 6.93
CA TYR A 69 7.95 8.74 7.29
C TYR A 69 7.37 7.88 6.16
N TYR A 70 7.37 8.40 4.94
CA TYR A 70 6.84 7.66 3.79
C TYR A 70 7.67 6.43 3.44
N ILE A 71 8.99 6.47 3.65
CA ILE A 71 9.84 5.28 3.53
C ILE A 71 9.46 4.22 4.56
N LYS A 72 9.23 4.60 5.80
CA LYS A 72 8.77 3.67 6.86
C LYS A 72 7.45 3.01 6.47
N VAL A 73 6.51 3.79 5.97
CA VAL A 73 5.19 3.30 5.53
C VAL A 73 5.37 2.30 4.38
N GLN A 74 6.14 2.64 3.35
CA GLN A 74 6.36 1.75 2.22
C GLN A 74 7.06 0.45 2.63
N ASN A 75 8.07 0.54 3.49
CA ASN A 75 8.73 -0.63 4.05
C ASN A 75 7.78 -1.47 4.90
N GLY A 76 6.87 -0.83 5.60
CA GLY A 76 5.80 -1.50 6.34
C GLY A 76 4.89 -2.32 5.44
N PHE A 77 4.44 -1.75 4.32
CA PHE A 77 3.68 -2.48 3.32
C PHE A 77 4.45 -3.69 2.78
N LYS A 78 5.73 -3.52 2.47
CA LYS A 78 6.58 -4.62 2.00
C LYS A 78 6.66 -5.75 3.02
N LYS A 79 6.78 -5.44 4.30
CA LYS A 79 6.78 -6.45 5.37
C LYS A 79 5.44 -7.15 5.50
N ILE A 80 4.33 -6.39 5.42
CA ILE A 80 2.98 -6.95 5.50
C ILE A 80 2.73 -7.95 4.37
N PHE A 81 3.16 -7.61 3.15
CA PHE A 81 2.85 -8.41 1.95
C PHE A 81 3.89 -9.47 1.60
N LYS A 82 5.04 -9.51 2.28
CA LYS A 82 6.18 -10.37 1.94
C LYS A 82 5.85 -11.84 1.70
N ASN A 83 4.98 -12.41 2.53
CA ASN A 83 4.63 -13.83 2.48
C ASN A 83 3.21 -14.10 1.99
N LYS A 84 2.52 -13.10 1.46
CA LYS A 84 1.16 -13.25 0.96
C LYS A 84 1.19 -13.67 -0.52
N LYS A 85 0.48 -14.75 -0.83
CA LYS A 85 0.42 -15.29 -2.21
C LYS A 85 -0.54 -14.52 -3.12
N ASN A 86 -1.52 -13.84 -2.55
CA ASN A 86 -2.55 -13.11 -3.30
C ASN A 86 -2.19 -11.64 -3.53
N VAL A 87 -0.92 -11.35 -3.74
CA VAL A 87 -0.42 -10.00 -3.96
C VAL A 87 0.32 -9.93 -5.29
N THR A 88 -0.02 -8.94 -6.11
CA THR A 88 0.75 -8.57 -7.29
C THR A 88 1.44 -7.25 -7.06
N LEU A 89 2.76 -7.22 -7.24
CA LEU A 89 3.55 -5.99 -7.16
C LEU A 89 3.43 -5.20 -8.47
N ILE A 90 3.10 -3.92 -8.34
CA ILE A 90 3.05 -2.99 -9.47
C ILE A 90 4.13 -1.94 -9.24
N ASN A 91 5.09 -1.86 -10.16
CA ASN A 91 6.13 -0.85 -10.09
C ASN A 91 5.60 0.46 -10.68
N SER A 92 5.32 1.43 -9.83
CA SER A 92 4.81 2.74 -10.26
C SER A 92 5.85 3.60 -10.99
N ASP A 93 7.11 3.16 -11.05
CA ASP A 93 8.14 3.79 -11.89
C ASP A 93 7.99 3.40 -13.37
N ASP A 94 7.33 2.28 -13.66
CA ASP A 94 7.06 1.82 -15.01
C ASP A 94 5.98 2.67 -15.68
N GLN A 95 5.88 2.54 -17.01
CA GLN A 95 4.85 3.22 -17.77
C GLN A 95 3.45 2.79 -17.36
N ILE A 96 2.52 3.75 -17.31
CA ILE A 96 1.12 3.52 -16.94
C ILE A 96 0.48 2.42 -17.79
N THR A 97 0.77 2.37 -19.07
CA THR A 97 0.24 1.37 -20.00
C THR A 97 0.65 -0.05 -19.60
N ILE A 98 1.92 -0.24 -19.21
CA ILE A 98 2.43 -1.54 -18.75
C ILE A 98 1.71 -1.97 -17.49
N ASN A 99 1.58 -1.08 -16.51
CA ASN A 99 0.93 -1.36 -15.25
C ASN A 99 -0.56 -1.66 -15.42
N LYS A 100 -1.24 -0.90 -16.26
CA LYS A 100 -2.63 -1.14 -16.63
C LYS A 100 -2.83 -2.54 -17.22
N ASN A 101 -1.99 -2.95 -18.15
CA ASN A 101 -2.08 -4.26 -18.78
C ASN A 101 -1.83 -5.40 -17.78
N THR A 102 -0.87 -5.22 -16.87
CA THR A 102 -0.60 -6.19 -15.81
C THR A 102 -1.82 -6.40 -14.92
N ILE A 103 -2.48 -5.31 -14.51
CA ILE A 103 -3.67 -5.36 -13.67
C ILE A 103 -4.82 -6.04 -14.41
N ILE A 104 -5.07 -5.64 -15.66
CA ILE A 104 -6.17 -6.20 -16.48
C ILE A 104 -5.99 -7.70 -16.67
N LYS A 105 -4.79 -8.14 -17.04
CA LYS A 105 -4.51 -9.58 -17.23
C LYS A 105 -4.74 -10.38 -15.95
N ARG A 106 -4.34 -9.84 -14.82
CA ARG A 106 -4.53 -10.52 -13.54
C ARG A 106 -6.01 -10.59 -13.15
N LEU A 107 -6.75 -9.50 -13.35
CA LEU A 107 -8.19 -9.47 -13.11
C LEU A 107 -8.93 -10.48 -13.98
N GLN A 108 -8.57 -10.59 -15.25
CA GLN A 108 -9.18 -11.56 -16.16
C GLN A 108 -8.96 -12.99 -15.66
N ARG A 109 -7.77 -13.33 -15.18
CA ARG A 109 -7.48 -14.64 -14.60
C ARG A 109 -8.31 -14.90 -13.35
N LEU A 110 -8.43 -13.91 -12.46
CA LEU A 110 -9.23 -14.05 -11.23
C LEU A 110 -10.70 -14.26 -11.50
N LEU A 111 -11.25 -13.59 -12.53
CA LEU A 111 -12.66 -13.70 -12.89
C LEU A 111 -12.98 -14.99 -13.65
N ASN A 112 -11.99 -15.60 -14.30
CA ASN A 112 -12.17 -16.85 -15.07
C ASN A 112 -11.91 -18.11 -14.24
N ASP A 113 -11.31 -17.96 -13.07
CA ASP A 113 -11.13 -19.03 -12.09
C ASP A 113 -12.43 -19.15 -11.25
#